data_f7d081a202014a76f3a150b266581b54
#
_entry.id   f7d081a202014a76f3a150b266581b54
#
_cell.length_a   1.000
_cell.length_b   1.000
_cell.length_c   1.000
_cell.angle_alpha   90.00
_cell.angle_beta   90.00
_cell.angle_gamma   90.00
#
_symmetry.space_group_name_H-M   'P 1'
#
loop_
_entity.id
_entity.type
_entity.pdbx_description
1 polymer ?
#
loop_
_entity_poly.entity_id
_entity_poly.type
_entity_poly.pdbx_seq_one_letter_code
_entity_poly.pdbx_strand_id
1 'polypeptide(L)'
;TNGLFRIVSNALETGVVRYNGSPDAFREYIHVEDAAKASVYALGDDFRNQSIVLTGQEPMRVVDLLKMLAEILGLPESVEFIEGDYVGHYNRTPYAYLPKLGRKYVAPFHVDLGQGLMQLIDEIQAGGVITKKNLEE
;
A
#
# COMPACT_ATOMS: atom_id res chain seq x y z
N THR A 1 -7.04 -7.02 7.35
CA THR A 1 -5.75 -6.29 7.39
C THR A 1 -5.13 -6.28 6.01
N ASN A 2 -4.67 -5.13 5.57
CA ASN A 2 -4.08 -4.99 4.24
C ASN A 2 -2.67 -5.61 4.21
N GLY A 3 -2.19 -5.96 3.00
CA GLY A 3 -0.89 -6.63 2.83
C GLY A 3 0.28 -5.79 3.35
N LEU A 4 0.24 -4.49 3.14
CA LEU A 4 1.31 -3.57 3.56
C LEU A 4 1.40 -3.48 5.10
N PHE A 5 0.26 -3.41 5.79
CA PHE A 5 0.21 -3.47 7.25
C PHE A 5 0.93 -4.71 7.81
N ARG A 6 0.68 -5.89 7.23
CA ARG A 6 1.33 -7.14 7.68
C ARG A 6 2.84 -7.13 7.43
N ILE A 7 3.28 -6.59 6.30
CA ILE A 7 4.71 -6.46 5.98
C ILE A 7 5.40 -5.57 6.99
N VAL A 8 4.82 -4.38 7.26
CA VAL A 8 5.38 -3.42 8.22
C VAL A 8 5.39 -3.99 9.64
N SER A 9 4.29 -4.59 10.09
CA SER A 9 4.23 -5.22 11.43
C SER A 9 5.30 -6.30 11.58
N ASN A 10 5.44 -7.19 10.59
CA ASN A 10 6.45 -8.24 10.61
C ASN A 10 7.88 -7.67 10.60
N ALA A 11 8.12 -6.62 9.80
CA ALA A 11 9.43 -5.98 9.75
C ALA A 11 9.81 -5.32 11.09
N LEU A 12 8.85 -4.68 11.76
CA LEU A 12 9.05 -4.10 13.10
C LEU A 12 9.33 -5.16 14.18
N GLU A 13 8.71 -6.34 14.07
CA GLU A 13 8.90 -7.43 15.02
C GLU A 13 10.20 -8.20 14.80
N THR A 14 10.56 -8.45 13.52
CA THR A 14 11.66 -9.37 13.16
C THR A 14 12.93 -8.67 12.72
N GLY A 15 12.87 -7.36 12.41
CA GLY A 15 13.99 -6.62 11.81
C GLY A 15 14.28 -7.00 10.35
N VAL A 16 13.36 -7.72 9.68
CA VAL A 16 13.53 -8.18 8.30
C VAL A 16 12.29 -7.87 7.48
N VAL A 17 12.48 -7.22 6.34
CA VAL A 17 11.41 -6.98 5.38
C VAL A 17 11.21 -8.23 4.53
N ARG A 18 10.04 -8.86 4.63
CA ARG A 18 9.66 -10.08 3.89
C ARG A 18 8.46 -9.85 3.01
N TYR A 19 8.52 -10.39 1.81
CA TYR A 19 7.41 -10.32 0.86
C TYR A 19 7.17 -11.67 0.19
N ASN A 20 5.92 -12.10 0.21
CA ASN A 20 5.48 -13.28 -0.51
C ASN A 20 4.99 -12.86 -1.90
N GLY A 21 5.74 -13.15 -2.94
CA GLY A 21 5.40 -12.82 -4.33
C GLY A 21 6.59 -12.37 -5.15
N SER A 22 6.33 -12.02 -6.41
CA SER A 22 7.38 -11.62 -7.34
C SER A 22 7.94 -10.23 -7.00
N PRO A 23 9.28 -10.06 -6.98
CA PRO A 23 9.92 -8.75 -6.86
C PRO A 23 9.56 -7.81 -8.01
N ASP A 24 9.26 -8.36 -9.19
CA ASP A 24 8.92 -7.61 -10.39
C ASP A 24 7.43 -7.22 -10.46
N ALA A 25 6.64 -7.56 -9.47
CA ALA A 25 5.24 -7.15 -9.42
C ALA A 25 5.12 -5.63 -9.26
N PHE A 26 4.14 -5.06 -9.95
CA PHE A 26 3.79 -3.64 -9.84
C PHE A 26 2.54 -3.46 -9.01
N ARG A 27 2.53 -2.43 -8.16
CA ARG A 27 1.38 -2.03 -7.38
C ARG A 27 1.19 -0.51 -7.46
N GLU A 28 -0.06 -0.09 -7.44
CA GLU A 28 -0.41 1.30 -7.16
C GLU A 28 -1.09 1.35 -5.79
N TYR A 29 -0.58 2.20 -4.92
CA TYR A 29 -1.13 2.42 -3.60
C TYR A 29 -1.81 3.77 -3.56
N ILE A 30 -2.96 3.83 -2.92
CA ILE A 30 -3.67 5.07 -2.62
C ILE A 30 -3.83 5.17 -1.10
N HIS A 31 -3.61 6.36 -0.56
CA HIS A 31 -3.88 6.61 0.85
C HIS A 31 -5.38 6.55 1.13
N VAL A 32 -5.76 6.01 2.28
CA VAL A 32 -7.18 5.81 2.62
C VAL A 32 -7.97 7.12 2.62
N GLU A 33 -7.38 8.22 3.10
CA GLU A 33 -8.03 9.53 3.06
C GLU A 33 -8.23 10.03 1.63
N ASP A 34 -7.26 9.80 0.75
CA ASP A 34 -7.36 10.19 -0.66
C ASP A 34 -8.44 9.35 -1.36
N ALA A 35 -8.52 8.07 -1.05
CA ALA A 35 -9.59 7.21 -1.54
C ALA A 35 -10.96 7.69 -1.06
N ALA A 36 -11.09 8.07 0.20
CA ALA A 36 -12.33 8.60 0.78
C ALA A 36 -12.73 9.94 0.12
N LYS A 37 -11.81 10.89 0.02
CA LYS A 37 -12.04 12.20 -0.64
C LYS A 37 -12.42 12.02 -2.11
N ALA A 38 -11.69 11.16 -2.84
CA ALA A 38 -11.97 10.86 -4.24
C ALA A 38 -13.33 10.18 -4.43
N SER A 39 -13.74 9.31 -3.51
CA SER A 39 -15.06 8.67 -3.53
C SER A 39 -16.19 9.68 -3.38
N VAL A 40 -16.04 10.65 -2.49
CA VAL A 40 -17.01 11.76 -2.34
C VAL A 40 -17.04 12.63 -3.59
N TYR A 41 -15.88 12.98 -4.14
CA TYR A 41 -15.78 13.77 -5.35
C TYR A 41 -16.41 13.08 -6.57
N ALA A 42 -16.31 11.77 -6.64
CA ALA A 42 -16.89 10.96 -7.71
C ALA A 42 -18.43 10.95 -7.73
N LEU A 43 -19.09 11.45 -6.70
CA LEU A 43 -20.55 11.65 -6.68
C LEU A 43 -21.00 12.87 -7.49
N GLY A 44 -20.07 13.70 -7.94
CA GLY A 44 -20.36 14.88 -8.75
C GLY A 44 -20.88 14.55 -10.15
N ASP A 45 -21.56 15.51 -10.77
CA ASP A 45 -22.19 15.36 -12.09
C ASP A 45 -21.20 15.01 -13.21
N ASP A 46 -19.95 15.43 -13.08
CA ASP A 46 -18.88 15.14 -14.06
C ASP A 46 -18.60 13.65 -14.23
N PHE A 47 -18.99 12.83 -13.24
CA PHE A 47 -18.77 11.38 -13.22
C PHE A 47 -20.05 10.57 -13.43
N ARG A 48 -21.17 11.24 -13.70
CA ARG A 48 -22.46 10.57 -13.89
C ARG A 48 -22.39 9.53 -15.01
N ASN A 49 -22.85 8.32 -14.72
CA ASN A 49 -22.86 7.18 -15.65
C ASN A 49 -21.46 6.78 -16.18
N GLN A 50 -20.42 7.04 -15.40
CA GLN A 50 -19.05 6.61 -15.72
C GLN A 50 -18.55 5.55 -14.74
N SER A 51 -17.77 4.61 -15.25
CA SER A 51 -16.95 3.74 -14.43
C SER A 51 -15.63 4.43 -14.13
N ILE A 52 -15.27 4.52 -12.84
CA ILE A 52 -14.07 5.24 -12.39
C ILE A 52 -13.19 4.29 -11.62
N VAL A 53 -11.89 4.35 -11.86
CA VAL A 53 -10.87 3.64 -11.10
C VAL A 53 -10.11 4.67 -10.26
N LEU A 54 -10.29 4.62 -8.94
CA LEU A 54 -9.55 5.44 -8.00
C LEU A 54 -8.21 4.76 -7.74
N THR A 55 -7.12 5.46 -7.99
CA THR A 55 -5.78 4.90 -7.88
C THR A 55 -4.81 5.87 -7.23
N GLY A 56 -3.61 5.38 -6.87
CA GLY A 56 -2.47 6.21 -6.57
C GLY A 56 -1.93 6.92 -7.81
N GLN A 57 -0.84 7.67 -7.64
CA GLN A 57 -0.26 8.46 -8.73
C GLN A 57 0.29 7.59 -9.85
N GLU A 58 1.13 6.62 -9.47
CA GLU A 58 1.88 5.81 -10.41
C GLU A 58 2.13 4.40 -9.87
N PRO A 59 2.28 3.44 -10.79
CA PRO A 59 2.67 2.09 -10.43
C PRO A 59 4.13 2.08 -9.96
N MET A 60 4.38 1.41 -8.84
CA MET A 60 5.71 1.18 -8.31
C MET A 60 6.02 -0.31 -8.28
N ARG A 61 7.25 -0.69 -8.57
CA ARG A 61 7.67 -2.08 -8.38
C ARG A 61 7.69 -2.40 -6.89
N VAL A 62 7.26 -3.60 -6.56
CA VAL A 62 7.23 -4.04 -5.16
C VAL A 62 8.62 -4.00 -4.54
N VAL A 63 9.66 -4.38 -5.27
CA VAL A 63 11.04 -4.32 -4.77
C VAL A 63 11.47 -2.91 -4.37
N ASP A 64 11.08 -1.89 -5.13
CA ASP A 64 11.46 -0.50 -4.86
C ASP A 64 10.71 0.04 -3.63
N LEU A 65 9.42 -0.31 -3.49
CA LEU A 65 8.62 0.00 -2.30
C LEU A 65 9.23 -0.61 -1.03
N LEU A 66 9.63 -1.87 -1.09
CA LEU A 66 10.13 -2.58 0.08
C LEU A 66 11.53 -2.11 0.49
N LYS A 67 12.36 -1.68 -0.47
CA LYS A 67 13.62 -1.01 -0.18
C LYS A 67 13.41 0.34 0.51
N MET A 68 12.47 1.15 0.00
CA MET A 68 12.08 2.40 0.64
C MET A 68 11.59 2.15 2.09
N LEU A 69 10.78 1.11 2.29
CA LEU A 69 10.33 0.73 3.64
C LEU A 69 11.49 0.34 4.55
N ALA A 70 12.44 -0.46 4.07
CA ALA A 70 13.62 -0.84 4.82
C ALA A 70 14.46 0.39 5.22
N GLU A 71 14.66 1.33 4.30
CA GLU A 71 15.36 2.58 4.55
C GLU A 71 14.66 3.42 5.63
N ILE A 72 13.34 3.62 5.54
CA ILE A 72 12.54 4.35 6.54
C ILE A 72 12.65 3.71 7.93
N LEU A 73 12.68 2.37 7.98
CA LEU A 73 12.81 1.62 9.24
C LEU A 73 14.25 1.52 9.78
N GLY A 74 15.25 2.00 9.02
CA GLY A 74 16.66 1.85 9.37
C GLY A 74 17.13 0.39 9.36
N LEU A 75 16.48 -0.47 8.57
CA LEU A 75 16.80 -1.88 8.40
C LEU A 75 17.76 -2.10 7.22
N PRO A 76 18.47 -3.24 7.17
CA PRO A 76 19.25 -3.60 6.00
C PRO A 76 18.37 -3.59 4.74
N GLU A 77 18.89 -3.09 3.62
CA GLU A 77 18.17 -3.03 2.33
C GLU A 77 17.87 -4.42 1.73
N SER A 78 18.29 -5.51 2.38
CA SER A 78 18.00 -6.87 1.96
C SER A 78 16.54 -7.20 2.23
N VAL A 79 15.77 -7.30 1.16
CA VAL A 79 14.38 -7.77 1.20
C VAL A 79 14.37 -9.27 0.91
N GLU A 80 13.75 -10.05 1.80
CA GLU A 80 13.54 -11.48 1.58
C GLU A 80 12.26 -11.70 0.75
N PHE A 81 12.43 -12.26 -0.46
CA PHE A 81 11.32 -12.71 -1.29
C PHE A 81 11.09 -14.20 -1.05
N ILE A 82 9.89 -14.54 -0.61
CA ILE A 82 9.48 -15.93 -0.40
C ILE A 82 8.72 -16.37 -1.64
N GLU A 83 9.29 -17.37 -2.35
CA GLU A 83 8.57 -18.01 -3.45
C GLU A 83 7.46 -18.90 -2.89
N GLY A 84 6.26 -18.77 -3.43
CA GLY A 84 5.12 -19.59 -3.06
C GLY A 84 4.02 -19.52 -4.11
N ASP A 85 3.14 -20.52 -4.11
CA ASP A 85 1.94 -20.53 -4.95
C ASP A 85 0.96 -19.43 -4.50
N TYR A 86 1.17 -18.22 -5.00
CA TYR A 86 0.33 -17.08 -4.70
C TYR A 86 -0.91 -17.09 -5.60
N VAL A 87 -1.93 -17.75 -5.12
CA VAL A 87 -3.25 -17.72 -5.76
C VAL A 87 -3.90 -16.36 -5.44
N GLY A 88 -4.08 -15.53 -6.46
CA GLY A 88 -4.88 -14.31 -6.34
C GLY A 88 -4.14 -12.98 -6.47
N HIS A 89 -2.81 -12.97 -6.68
CA HIS A 89 -2.07 -11.75 -6.96
C HIS A 89 -1.59 -11.69 -8.41
N TYR A 90 -2.00 -10.66 -9.12
CA TYR A 90 -1.52 -10.36 -10.46
C TYR A 90 -0.17 -9.61 -10.40
N ASN A 91 0.70 -9.82 -11.40
CA ASN A 91 1.98 -9.12 -11.51
C ASN A 91 1.82 -7.63 -11.84
N ARG A 92 0.77 -7.29 -12.59
CA ARG A 92 0.39 -5.91 -12.90
C ARG A 92 -1.06 -5.67 -12.54
N THR A 93 -1.36 -4.44 -12.15
CA THR A 93 -2.74 -4.03 -11.89
C THR A 93 -3.61 -4.19 -13.14
N PRO A 94 -4.83 -4.78 -13.05
CA PRO A 94 -5.65 -5.11 -14.23
C PRO A 94 -5.92 -3.93 -15.16
N TYR A 95 -6.12 -2.73 -14.64
CA TYR A 95 -6.36 -1.55 -15.46
C TYR A 95 -5.13 -1.08 -16.24
N ALA A 96 -3.93 -1.60 -15.96
CA ALA A 96 -2.75 -1.33 -16.78
C ALA A 96 -2.82 -1.99 -18.16
N TYR A 97 -3.62 -3.07 -18.31
CA TYR A 97 -3.82 -3.73 -19.60
C TYR A 97 -5.23 -3.59 -20.16
N LEU A 98 -6.20 -3.24 -19.34
CA LEU A 98 -7.59 -3.13 -19.76
C LEU A 98 -8.10 -1.71 -19.53
N PRO A 99 -7.70 -0.75 -20.37
CA PRO A 99 -8.08 0.66 -20.21
C PRO A 99 -9.61 0.89 -20.28
N LYS A 100 -10.39 -0.13 -20.70
CA LYS A 100 -11.85 -0.08 -20.71
C LYS A 100 -12.51 -0.38 -19.36
N LEU A 101 -11.75 -0.79 -18.34
CA LEU A 101 -12.32 -1.03 -17.00
C LEU A 101 -12.94 0.23 -16.37
N GLY A 102 -12.40 1.39 -16.69
CA GLY A 102 -12.90 2.65 -16.23
C GLY A 102 -11.93 3.80 -16.48
N ARG A 103 -12.41 5.01 -16.28
CA ARG A 103 -11.57 6.21 -16.33
C ARG A 103 -10.70 6.26 -15.07
N LYS A 104 -9.39 6.27 -15.23
CA LYS A 104 -8.46 6.46 -14.12
C LYS A 104 -8.61 7.87 -13.55
N TYR A 105 -8.81 7.98 -12.24
CA TYR A 105 -8.84 9.24 -11.53
C TYR A 105 -7.78 9.24 -10.43
N VAL A 106 -6.91 10.24 -10.47
CA VAL A 106 -5.91 10.51 -9.44
C VAL A 106 -6.23 11.88 -8.87
N ALA A 107 -6.35 11.99 -7.55
CA ALA A 107 -6.60 13.26 -6.90
C ALA A 107 -5.44 14.24 -7.14
N PRO A 108 -5.70 15.53 -7.45
CA PRO A 108 -4.65 16.52 -7.68
C PRO A 108 -3.82 16.79 -6.43
N PHE A 109 -4.41 16.63 -5.26
CA PHE A 109 -3.74 16.68 -3.96
C PHE A 109 -3.89 15.32 -3.30
N HIS A 110 -2.78 14.71 -2.95
CA HIS A 110 -2.73 13.36 -2.38
C HIS A 110 -1.58 13.26 -1.37
N VAL A 111 -1.71 12.30 -0.49
CA VAL A 111 -0.66 11.96 0.46
C VAL A 111 0.47 11.25 -0.29
N ASP A 112 1.69 11.75 -0.16
CA ASP A 112 2.88 11.08 -0.69
C ASP A 112 3.04 9.67 -0.09
N LEU A 113 3.55 8.73 -0.88
CA LEU A 113 3.68 7.34 -0.46
C LEU A 113 4.61 7.19 0.75
N GLY A 114 5.73 7.91 0.78
CA GLY A 114 6.65 7.89 1.92
C GLY A 114 5.99 8.42 3.19
N GLN A 115 5.24 9.50 3.07
CA GLN A 115 4.46 10.06 4.18
C GLN A 115 3.41 9.05 4.68
N GLY A 116 2.70 8.38 3.78
CA GLY A 116 1.72 7.35 4.13
C GLY A 116 2.36 6.12 4.81
N LEU A 117 3.58 5.74 4.41
CA LEU A 117 4.34 4.68 5.07
C LEU A 117 4.74 5.08 6.50
N MET A 118 5.20 6.31 6.70
CA MET A 118 5.55 6.82 8.03
C MET A 118 4.32 6.83 8.96
N GLN A 119 3.18 7.30 8.48
CA GLN A 119 1.92 7.26 9.25
C GLN A 119 1.53 5.83 9.62
N LEU A 120 1.64 4.88 8.69
CA LEU A 120 1.36 3.47 8.95
C LEU A 120 2.28 2.89 10.02
N ILE A 121 3.56 3.22 9.99
CA ILE A 121 4.55 2.78 11.00
C ILE A 121 4.17 3.33 12.36
N ASP A 122 3.88 4.62 12.45
CA ASP A 122 3.49 5.27 13.71
C ASP A 122 2.22 4.65 14.29
N GLU A 123 1.20 4.37 13.48
CA GLU A 123 -0.04 3.73 13.91
C GLU A 123 0.21 2.31 14.47
N ILE A 124 1.06 1.52 13.81
CA ILE A 124 1.39 0.16 14.26
C ILE A 124 2.15 0.21 15.59
N GLN A 125 3.11 1.13 15.72
CA GLN A 125 3.88 1.30 16.96
C GLN A 125 3.00 1.76 18.11
N ALA A 126 2.11 2.72 17.88
CA ALA A 126 1.15 3.19 18.87
C ALA A 126 0.17 2.09 19.30
N GLY A 127 -0.35 1.30 18.34
CA GLY A 127 -1.23 0.16 18.61
C GLY A 127 -0.54 -0.96 19.41
N GLY A 128 0.73 -1.22 19.14
CA GLY A 128 1.55 -2.18 19.89
C GLY A 128 1.81 -1.76 21.36
N VAL A 129 1.95 -0.48 21.61
CA VAL A 129 2.08 0.08 22.97
C VAL A 129 0.78 -0.10 23.76
N ILE A 130 -0.37 0.13 23.13
CA ILE A 130 -1.68 -0.05 23.76
C ILE A 130 -1.92 -1.52 24.13
N THR A 131 -1.56 -2.45 23.24
CA THR A 131 -1.75 -3.90 23.48
C THR A 131 -0.87 -4.41 24.62
N LYS A 132 0.36 -3.92 24.76
CA LYS A 132 1.24 -4.28 25.91
C LYS A 132 0.74 -3.72 27.23
N LYS A 133 0.21 -2.51 27.23
CA LYS A 133 -0.31 -1.87 28.46
C LYS A 133 -1.57 -2.55 29.00
N ASN A 134 -2.41 -3.13 28.13
CA ASN A 134 -3.62 -3.87 28.52
C ASN A 134 -3.34 -5.31 28.98
N LEU A 135 -2.10 -5.80 28.87
CA LEU A 135 -1.69 -7.13 29.35
C LEU A 135 -0.98 -7.08 30.72
N GLU A 136 -0.67 -5.88 31.21
CA GLU A 136 -0.02 -5.66 32.52
C GLU A 136 -0.99 -5.16 33.63
N GLU A 137 -2.28 -4.99 33.30
CA GLU A 137 -3.38 -4.73 34.26
C GLU A 137 -4.23 -5.99 34.48
#